data_fc552537f128e6e3cac5afee772bacf8
#
_entry.id   fc552537f128e6e3cac5afee772bacf8
#
_cell.length_a   1.000
_cell.length_b   1.000
_cell.length_c   1.000
_cell.angle_alpha   90.00
_cell.angle_beta   90.00
_cell.angle_gamma   90.00
#
_symmetry.space_group_name_H-M   'P 1'
#
loop_
_entity.id
_entity.type
_entity.pdbx_description
1 polymer ?
#
loop_
_entity_poly.entity_id
_entity_poly.type
_entity_poly.pdbx_seq_one_letter_code
_entity_poly.pdbx_strand_id
1 'polypeptide(L)'
;MDFRVIRGSLFVLRPTCARHTSQVTSNRMEFTVAITGASGSIYAQRTLTHMAASGVVERINLIMSDAAVTVARVEMGVDLRSSDVKTVNEWIGLPSHSRLIQLHRLDNIAARPSSGSHPQQGMVVVPCSMGTLGAIASGAGTNLIHRAADVTLKESRRLVLVPRETPYNSIHLENMLRLSQAGAHIIPASPGFYHRPKNINELVDHLVFRILDHLGVPHSQATQWTGLKDRPGELITTTED
;
A
#
# COMPACT_ATOMS: atom_id res chain seq x y z
N MET A 1 61.40 17.78 -51.75
CA MET A 1 60.47 17.87 -50.63
C MET A 1 59.14 18.10 -51.25
N ASP A 2 58.42 17.03 -51.57
CA ASP A 2 57.07 17.08 -52.20
C ASP A 2 55.95 16.91 -51.17
N PHE A 3 55.21 17.97 -51.04
CA PHE A 3 53.96 17.90 -50.25
C PHE A 3 52.80 17.49 -51.17
N ARG A 4 52.35 16.22 -51.06
CA ARG A 4 51.10 15.78 -51.68
C ARG A 4 49.91 16.17 -50.81
N VAL A 5 49.03 17.03 -51.31
CA VAL A 5 47.73 17.37 -50.75
C VAL A 5 46.77 16.24 -51.06
N ILE A 6 46.27 15.58 -50.00
CA ILE A 6 45.15 14.59 -50.11
C ILE A 6 43.85 15.32 -49.92
N ARG A 7 43.01 15.35 -50.96
CA ARG A 7 41.60 15.85 -50.90
C ARG A 7 40.76 14.87 -50.09
N GLY A 8 40.35 15.24 -48.89
CA GLY A 8 39.38 14.52 -48.09
C GLY A 8 37.93 14.86 -48.51
N SER A 9 37.21 13.83 -48.93
CA SER A 9 35.76 13.92 -49.16
C SER A 9 35.01 14.09 -47.86
N LEU A 10 34.22 15.17 -47.76
CA LEU A 10 33.36 15.45 -46.62
C LEU A 10 32.10 14.57 -46.69
N PHE A 11 32.04 13.50 -45.88
CA PHE A 11 30.82 12.72 -45.70
C PHE A 11 29.89 13.50 -44.75
N VAL A 12 28.83 14.08 -45.30
CA VAL A 12 27.75 14.68 -44.55
C VAL A 12 26.86 13.52 -44.02
N LEU A 13 27.04 13.16 -42.76
CA LEU A 13 26.13 12.26 -42.06
C LEU A 13 24.83 13.05 -41.77
N ARG A 14 23.78 12.71 -42.50
CA ARG A 14 22.40 13.17 -42.16
C ARG A 14 21.99 12.48 -40.85
N PRO A 15 21.55 13.19 -39.82
CA PRO A 15 20.95 12.56 -38.65
C PRO A 15 19.61 11.94 -39.06
N THR A 16 19.54 10.60 -39.08
CA THR A 16 18.26 9.89 -39.09
C THR A 16 17.56 10.18 -37.79
N CYS A 17 16.54 11.04 -37.86
CA CYS A 17 15.59 11.27 -36.77
C CYS A 17 14.85 9.94 -36.51
N ALA A 18 15.39 9.12 -35.63
CA ALA A 18 14.65 8.00 -35.06
C ALA A 18 13.48 8.58 -34.29
N ARG A 19 12.27 8.40 -34.86
CA ARG A 19 11.01 8.64 -34.12
C ARG A 19 11.07 7.71 -32.90
N HIS A 20 11.42 8.28 -31.75
CA HIS A 20 11.10 7.66 -30.46
C HIS A 20 9.57 7.62 -30.40
N THR A 21 8.99 6.52 -30.83
CA THR A 21 7.67 6.12 -30.37
C THR A 21 7.81 5.95 -28.86
N SER A 22 7.40 6.96 -28.12
CA SER A 22 7.17 6.83 -26.68
C SER A 22 6.17 5.69 -26.50
N GLN A 23 6.70 4.49 -26.21
CA GLN A 23 5.89 3.46 -25.60
C GLN A 23 5.35 4.10 -24.32
N VAL A 24 4.06 4.39 -24.31
CA VAL A 24 3.31 4.60 -23.10
C VAL A 24 3.39 3.26 -22.37
N THR A 25 4.44 3.09 -21.56
CA THR A 25 4.51 2.00 -20.58
C THR A 25 3.33 2.24 -19.67
N SER A 26 2.29 1.43 -19.82
CA SER A 26 1.18 1.39 -18.87
C SER A 26 1.83 1.27 -17.50
N ASN A 27 1.60 2.25 -16.65
CA ASN A 27 2.24 2.32 -15.32
C ASN A 27 1.54 1.31 -14.40
N ARG A 28 1.80 0.04 -14.70
CA ARG A 28 1.18 -1.13 -14.08
C ARG A 28 1.78 -1.31 -12.70
N MET A 29 0.94 -1.21 -11.67
CA MET A 29 1.39 -1.23 -10.28
C MET A 29 1.16 -2.60 -9.64
N GLU A 30 2.20 -3.08 -8.94
CA GLU A 30 2.11 -4.29 -8.12
C GLU A 30 2.43 -3.93 -6.67
N PHE A 31 1.62 -4.42 -5.73
CA PHE A 31 1.78 -4.17 -4.30
C PHE A 31 1.74 -5.46 -3.49
N THR A 32 2.34 -5.41 -2.31
CA THR A 32 2.11 -6.42 -1.28
C THR A 32 1.15 -5.87 -0.23
N VAL A 33 0.11 -6.63 0.08
CA VAL A 33 -0.81 -6.36 1.19
C VAL A 33 -0.70 -7.48 2.20
N ALA A 34 -0.45 -7.14 3.45
CA ALA A 34 -0.43 -8.08 4.55
C ALA A 34 -1.55 -7.79 5.55
N ILE A 35 -2.24 -8.84 6.00
CA ILE A 35 -3.29 -8.75 7.00
C ILE A 35 -2.86 -9.52 8.24
N THR A 36 -2.89 -8.89 9.41
CA THR A 36 -2.48 -9.51 10.66
C THR A 36 -3.61 -9.56 11.68
N GLY A 37 -3.37 -10.18 12.86
CA GLY A 37 -4.39 -10.47 13.85
C GLY A 37 -4.84 -9.30 14.73
N ALA A 38 -4.64 -8.06 14.33
CA ALA A 38 -5.26 -6.93 14.99
C ALA A 38 -6.74 -6.79 14.55
N SER A 39 -7.61 -6.30 15.42
CA SER A 39 -8.99 -5.97 15.07
C SER A 39 -9.04 -4.85 14.01
N GLY A 40 -10.01 -4.90 13.10
CA GLY A 40 -10.16 -3.94 12.02
C GLY A 40 -10.00 -4.58 10.63
N SER A 41 -10.49 -5.81 10.43
CA SER A 41 -10.53 -6.50 9.13
C SER A 41 -11.21 -5.66 8.05
N ILE A 42 -12.13 -4.78 8.43
CA ILE A 42 -12.79 -3.85 7.52
C ILE A 42 -11.79 -2.88 6.84
N TYR A 43 -10.71 -2.46 7.52
CA TYR A 43 -9.68 -1.63 6.89
C TYR A 43 -8.96 -2.38 5.77
N ALA A 44 -8.67 -3.67 5.97
CA ALA A 44 -8.07 -4.52 4.93
C ALA A 44 -9.02 -4.69 3.75
N GLN A 45 -10.28 -5.01 4.00
CA GLN A 45 -11.31 -5.16 2.97
C GLN A 45 -11.40 -3.90 2.12
N ARG A 46 -11.61 -2.74 2.75
CA ARG A 46 -11.77 -1.47 2.04
C ARG A 46 -10.50 -1.06 1.29
N THR A 47 -9.31 -1.29 1.86
CA THR A 47 -8.04 -1.04 1.16
C THR A 47 -7.95 -1.87 -0.11
N LEU A 48 -8.19 -3.18 -0.05
CA LEU A 48 -8.18 -4.07 -1.21
C LEU A 48 -9.24 -3.69 -2.24
N THR A 49 -10.47 -3.35 -1.80
CA THR A 49 -11.56 -2.90 -2.68
C THR A 49 -11.17 -1.63 -3.46
N HIS A 50 -10.63 -0.62 -2.79
CA HIS A 50 -10.23 0.63 -3.45
C HIS A 50 -8.99 0.45 -4.33
N MET A 51 -8.02 -0.39 -3.94
CA MET A 51 -6.90 -0.74 -4.82
C MET A 51 -7.38 -1.43 -6.10
N ALA A 52 -8.34 -2.36 -5.99
CA ALA A 52 -8.94 -3.03 -7.12
C ALA A 52 -9.70 -2.06 -8.05
N ALA A 53 -10.40 -1.09 -7.48
CA ALA A 53 -11.16 -0.09 -8.23
C ALA A 53 -10.29 1.01 -8.87
N SER A 54 -9.02 1.13 -8.52
CA SER A 54 -8.12 2.22 -8.98
C SER A 54 -7.82 2.19 -10.48
N GLY A 55 -7.96 1.04 -11.13
CA GLY A 55 -7.64 0.83 -12.56
C GLY A 55 -6.15 0.79 -12.88
N VAL A 56 -5.25 1.09 -11.94
CA VAL A 56 -3.79 1.08 -12.15
C VAL A 56 -3.08 -0.07 -11.45
N VAL A 57 -3.72 -0.70 -10.45
CA VAL A 57 -3.19 -1.86 -9.74
C VAL A 57 -3.49 -3.12 -10.53
N GLU A 58 -2.45 -3.83 -10.96
CA GLU A 58 -2.59 -5.07 -11.74
C GLU A 58 -2.41 -6.33 -10.92
N ARG A 59 -1.70 -6.21 -9.81
CA ARG A 59 -1.45 -7.34 -8.93
C ARG A 59 -1.34 -6.91 -7.48
N ILE A 60 -1.96 -7.70 -6.63
CA ILE A 60 -1.84 -7.59 -5.18
C ILE A 60 -1.35 -8.94 -4.65
N ASN A 61 -0.12 -8.96 -4.14
CA ASN A 61 0.42 -10.09 -3.40
C ASN A 61 -0.16 -10.06 -1.98
N LEU A 62 -1.14 -10.90 -1.70
CA LEU A 62 -1.83 -10.92 -0.42
C LEU A 62 -1.23 -12.00 0.49
N ILE A 63 -0.87 -11.59 1.71
CA ILE A 63 -0.34 -12.46 2.76
C ILE A 63 -1.21 -12.27 4.00
N MET A 64 -1.74 -13.36 4.55
CA MET A 64 -2.56 -13.31 5.76
C MET A 64 -1.95 -14.18 6.86
N SER A 65 -1.92 -13.68 8.09
CA SER A 65 -1.60 -14.52 9.24
C SER A 65 -2.81 -15.38 9.66
N ASP A 66 -2.58 -16.48 10.36
CA ASP A 66 -3.68 -17.33 10.87
C ASP A 66 -4.59 -16.54 11.83
N ALA A 67 -4.00 -15.64 12.62
CA ALA A 67 -4.74 -14.75 13.47
C ALA A 67 -5.63 -13.78 12.67
N ALA A 68 -5.19 -13.31 11.49
CA ALA A 68 -6.01 -12.46 10.61
C ALA A 68 -7.27 -13.20 10.13
N VAL A 69 -7.13 -14.47 9.74
CA VAL A 69 -8.27 -15.31 9.34
C VAL A 69 -9.27 -15.47 10.47
N THR A 70 -8.77 -15.70 11.69
CA THR A 70 -9.62 -15.81 12.88
C THR A 70 -10.38 -14.52 13.16
N VAL A 71 -9.67 -13.36 13.11
CA VAL A 71 -10.29 -12.05 13.37
C VAL A 71 -11.33 -11.71 12.28
N ALA A 72 -11.02 -11.95 11.00
CA ALA A 72 -11.98 -11.70 9.92
C ALA A 72 -13.26 -12.54 10.05
N ARG A 73 -13.15 -13.78 10.52
CA ARG A 73 -14.31 -14.63 10.80
C ARG A 73 -15.16 -14.06 11.92
N VAL A 74 -14.56 -13.57 13.00
CA VAL A 74 -15.28 -13.00 14.16
C VAL A 74 -15.91 -11.66 13.80
N GLU A 75 -15.20 -10.78 13.10
CA GLU A 75 -15.66 -9.41 12.83
C GLU A 75 -16.62 -9.33 11.64
N MET A 76 -16.44 -10.16 10.62
CA MET A 76 -17.10 -10.01 9.33
C MET A 76 -17.83 -11.28 8.87
N GLY A 77 -17.76 -12.37 9.64
CA GLY A 77 -18.43 -13.64 9.30
C GLY A 77 -17.84 -14.35 8.07
N VAL A 78 -16.62 -13.99 7.64
CA VAL A 78 -15.98 -14.54 6.43
C VAL A 78 -14.80 -15.43 6.79
N ASP A 79 -14.70 -16.61 6.16
CA ASP A 79 -13.59 -17.55 6.35
C ASP A 79 -12.53 -17.37 5.26
N LEU A 80 -11.59 -16.46 5.48
CA LEU A 80 -10.52 -16.11 4.56
C LEU A 80 -9.34 -17.08 4.66
N ARG A 81 -9.54 -18.35 4.31
CA ARG A 81 -8.43 -19.32 4.33
C ARG A 81 -7.37 -19.00 3.29
N SER A 82 -6.10 -19.20 3.65
CA SER A 82 -4.94 -18.85 2.82
C SER A 82 -4.82 -19.62 1.48
N SER A 83 -5.75 -20.49 1.18
CA SER A 83 -5.78 -21.30 -0.06
C SER A 83 -6.93 -20.94 -1.00
N ASP A 84 -7.84 -20.07 -0.58
CA ASP A 84 -9.05 -19.77 -1.36
C ASP A 84 -9.13 -18.31 -1.83
N VAL A 85 -8.54 -18.07 -3.01
CA VAL A 85 -8.58 -16.76 -3.66
C VAL A 85 -10.01 -16.35 -4.09
N LYS A 86 -10.92 -17.29 -4.30
CA LYS A 86 -12.30 -16.99 -4.71
C LYS A 86 -13.03 -16.29 -3.58
N THR A 87 -12.97 -16.83 -2.36
CA THR A 87 -13.56 -16.19 -1.18
C THR A 87 -13.00 -14.79 -0.94
N VAL A 88 -11.68 -14.60 -1.14
CA VAL A 88 -11.07 -13.26 -1.03
C VAL A 88 -11.61 -12.31 -2.10
N ASN A 89 -11.69 -12.74 -3.36
CA ASN A 89 -12.24 -11.92 -4.43
C ASN A 89 -13.68 -11.50 -4.13
N GLU A 90 -14.54 -12.44 -3.73
CA GLU A 90 -15.93 -12.17 -3.36
C GLU A 90 -16.04 -11.22 -2.17
N TRP A 91 -15.18 -11.41 -1.15
CA TRP A 91 -15.13 -10.54 0.04
C TRP A 91 -14.85 -9.08 -0.29
N ILE A 92 -14.07 -8.80 -1.34
CA ILE A 92 -13.74 -7.43 -1.79
C ILE A 92 -14.59 -6.96 -2.97
N GLY A 93 -15.61 -7.73 -3.35
CA GLY A 93 -16.54 -7.38 -4.43
C GLY A 93 -16.02 -7.62 -5.85
N LEU A 94 -15.01 -8.46 -6.01
CA LEU A 94 -14.51 -8.88 -7.33
C LEU A 94 -15.18 -10.18 -7.81
N PRO A 95 -15.22 -10.40 -9.13
CA PRO A 95 -15.58 -11.72 -9.67
C PRO A 95 -14.66 -12.81 -9.10
N SER A 96 -15.22 -13.97 -8.75
CA SER A 96 -14.48 -15.08 -8.14
C SER A 96 -13.26 -15.54 -8.94
N HIS A 97 -13.30 -15.37 -10.27
CA HIS A 97 -12.22 -15.71 -11.19
C HIS A 97 -11.20 -14.58 -11.44
N SER A 98 -11.29 -13.46 -10.74
CA SER A 98 -10.33 -12.35 -10.88
C SER A 98 -8.90 -12.81 -10.59
N ARG A 99 -7.96 -12.32 -11.40
CA ARG A 99 -6.52 -12.61 -11.25
C ARG A 99 -5.74 -11.49 -10.56
N LEU A 100 -6.43 -10.49 -10.04
CA LEU A 100 -5.80 -9.35 -9.35
C LEU A 100 -5.08 -9.79 -8.07
N ILE A 101 -5.72 -10.68 -7.29
CA ILE A 101 -5.17 -11.18 -6.03
C ILE A 101 -4.31 -12.42 -6.28
N GLN A 102 -3.08 -12.37 -5.81
CA GLN A 102 -2.17 -13.50 -5.70
C GLN A 102 -1.98 -13.84 -4.21
N LEU A 103 -2.60 -14.92 -3.75
CA LEU A 103 -2.42 -15.37 -2.37
C LEU A 103 -1.06 -16.05 -2.18
N HIS A 104 -0.42 -15.73 -1.07
CA HIS A 104 0.81 -16.38 -0.62
C HIS A 104 0.63 -16.94 0.78
N ARG A 105 1.13 -18.16 0.99
CA ARG A 105 1.18 -18.76 2.33
C ARG A 105 2.17 -18.02 3.20
N LEU A 106 1.86 -17.86 4.47
CA LEU A 106 2.67 -17.14 5.45
C LEU A 106 4.09 -17.74 5.61
N ASP A 107 4.22 -19.05 5.47
CA ASP A 107 5.48 -19.81 5.60
C ASP A 107 6.31 -19.85 4.30
N ASN A 108 5.77 -19.38 3.17
CA ASN A 108 6.47 -19.41 1.88
C ASN A 108 7.45 -18.23 1.72
N ILE A 109 8.58 -18.30 2.40
CA ILE A 109 9.65 -17.28 2.32
C ILE A 109 10.33 -17.19 0.95
N ALA A 110 10.04 -18.09 0.01
CA ALA A 110 10.53 -18.06 -1.38
C ALA A 110 9.56 -17.37 -2.35
N ALA A 111 8.42 -16.85 -1.87
CA ALA A 111 7.45 -16.14 -2.69
C ALA A 111 8.00 -14.80 -3.21
N ARG A 112 7.42 -14.28 -4.29
CA ARG A 112 7.84 -13.03 -4.95
C ARG A 112 8.08 -11.86 -4.00
N PRO A 113 7.22 -11.58 -3.00
CA PRO A 113 7.41 -10.45 -2.09
C PRO A 113 8.71 -10.51 -1.25
N SER A 114 9.32 -11.69 -1.13
CA SER A 114 10.56 -11.90 -0.38
C SER A 114 11.83 -11.49 -1.13
N SER A 115 11.73 -11.18 -2.42
CA SER A 115 12.88 -10.89 -3.29
C SER A 115 13.00 -9.40 -3.58
N GLY A 116 14.18 -8.81 -3.32
CA GLY A 116 14.48 -7.43 -3.67
C GLY A 116 14.49 -7.17 -5.18
N SER A 117 14.84 -8.17 -5.99
CA SER A 117 14.84 -8.06 -7.45
C SER A 117 13.44 -8.10 -8.07
N HIS A 118 12.42 -8.53 -7.31
CA HIS A 118 11.06 -8.50 -7.80
C HIS A 118 10.51 -7.06 -7.75
N PRO A 119 10.12 -6.47 -8.91
CA PRO A 119 9.64 -5.10 -8.94
C PRO A 119 8.24 -5.00 -8.31
N GLN A 120 8.11 -4.20 -7.26
CA GLN A 120 6.84 -3.80 -6.66
C GLN A 120 6.94 -2.36 -6.14
N GLN A 121 5.84 -1.62 -6.12
CA GLN A 121 5.80 -0.21 -5.74
C GLN A 121 5.83 0.01 -4.24
N GLY A 122 5.36 -0.96 -3.46
CA GLY A 122 5.33 -0.86 -2.01
C GLY A 122 4.54 -1.97 -1.33
N MET A 123 4.45 -1.84 -0.01
CA MET A 123 3.74 -2.79 0.85
C MET A 123 2.91 -2.04 1.90
N VAL A 124 1.74 -2.58 2.22
CA VAL A 124 0.96 -2.17 3.37
C VAL A 124 0.67 -3.37 4.28
N VAL A 125 0.77 -3.15 5.59
CA VAL A 125 0.30 -4.10 6.61
C VAL A 125 -0.93 -3.48 7.28
N VAL A 126 -2.12 -4.03 6.99
CA VAL A 126 -3.41 -3.47 7.41
C VAL A 126 -4.44 -4.55 7.78
N PRO A 127 -4.94 -4.58 9.02
CA PRO A 127 -4.35 -3.94 10.19
C PRO A 127 -3.03 -4.57 10.58
N CYS A 128 -2.17 -3.82 11.28
CA CYS A 128 -0.89 -4.28 11.79
C CYS A 128 -0.97 -4.53 13.30
N SER A 129 -0.78 -5.77 13.73
CA SER A 129 -0.67 -6.09 15.15
C SER A 129 0.68 -5.62 15.71
N MET A 130 0.71 -5.29 17.01
CA MET A 130 1.95 -4.81 17.64
C MET A 130 3.03 -5.91 17.67
N GLY A 131 2.64 -7.19 17.72
CA GLY A 131 3.59 -8.30 17.57
C GLY A 131 4.26 -8.32 16.20
N THR A 132 3.51 -8.13 15.11
CA THR A 132 4.05 -8.02 13.76
C THR A 132 4.93 -6.77 13.62
N LEU A 133 4.47 -5.61 14.13
CA LEU A 133 5.21 -4.37 14.11
C LEU A 133 6.56 -4.51 14.85
N GLY A 134 6.55 -5.13 16.04
CA GLY A 134 7.76 -5.40 16.82
C GLY A 134 8.73 -6.34 16.11
N ALA A 135 8.22 -7.39 15.46
CA ALA A 135 9.04 -8.32 14.68
C ALA A 135 9.72 -7.62 13.48
N ILE A 136 9.00 -6.77 12.76
CA ILE A 136 9.58 -5.97 11.67
C ILE A 136 10.63 -4.99 12.23
N ALA A 137 10.35 -4.32 13.34
CA ALA A 137 11.27 -3.35 13.98
C ALA A 137 12.57 -3.99 14.47
N SER A 138 12.53 -5.26 14.86
CA SER A 138 13.71 -6.02 15.27
C SER A 138 14.49 -6.67 14.12
N GLY A 139 13.97 -6.61 12.89
CA GLY A 139 14.55 -7.31 11.74
C GLY A 139 14.32 -8.83 11.76
N ALA A 140 13.38 -9.34 12.59
CA ALA A 140 13.07 -10.76 12.68
C ALA A 140 12.32 -11.23 11.42
N GLY A 141 12.98 -12.01 10.58
CA GLY A 141 12.42 -12.53 9.32
C GLY A 141 11.75 -13.90 9.47
N THR A 142 10.88 -14.09 10.46
CA THR A 142 10.35 -15.42 10.83
C THR A 142 9.23 -15.92 9.91
N ASN A 143 8.64 -15.06 9.08
CA ASN A 143 7.61 -15.41 8.12
C ASN A 143 7.63 -14.46 6.91
N LEU A 144 6.78 -14.72 5.92
CA LEU A 144 6.74 -13.95 4.68
C LEU A 144 6.34 -12.49 4.89
N ILE A 145 5.48 -12.16 5.85
CA ILE A 145 5.10 -10.76 6.16
C ILE A 145 6.33 -9.97 6.62
N HIS A 146 7.07 -10.51 7.59
CA HIS A 146 8.27 -9.88 8.13
C HIS A 146 9.34 -9.72 7.04
N ARG A 147 9.54 -10.78 6.24
CA ARG A 147 10.53 -10.77 5.15
C ARG A 147 10.16 -9.77 4.05
N ALA A 148 8.89 -9.70 3.65
CA ALA A 148 8.43 -8.75 2.64
C ALA A 148 8.57 -7.29 3.10
N ALA A 149 8.30 -7.02 4.39
CA ALA A 149 8.50 -5.70 4.98
C ALA A 149 9.98 -5.31 5.02
N ASP A 150 10.87 -6.22 5.44
CA ASP A 150 12.33 -6.03 5.42
C ASP A 150 12.83 -5.73 4.00
N VAL A 151 12.39 -6.51 3.01
CA VAL A 151 12.73 -6.27 1.60
C VAL A 151 12.22 -4.92 1.12
N THR A 152 11.00 -4.54 1.50
CA THR A 152 10.41 -3.25 1.12
C THR A 152 11.24 -2.08 1.66
N LEU A 153 11.68 -2.16 2.92
CA LEU A 153 12.53 -1.14 3.54
C LEU A 153 13.93 -1.09 2.89
N LYS A 154 14.62 -2.23 2.76
CA LYS A 154 15.99 -2.25 2.22
C LYS A 154 16.07 -1.80 0.76
N GLU A 155 15.00 -1.96 -0.02
CA GLU A 155 14.89 -1.48 -1.39
C GLU A 155 14.35 -0.03 -1.47
N SER A 156 14.22 0.65 -0.32
CA SER A 156 13.71 2.03 -0.22
C SER A 156 12.32 2.20 -0.86
N ARG A 157 11.50 1.16 -0.80
CA ARG A 157 10.11 1.18 -1.30
C ARG A 157 9.16 1.63 -0.20
N ARG A 158 7.95 2.05 -0.57
CA ARG A 158 6.94 2.53 0.36
C ARG A 158 6.46 1.39 1.25
N LEU A 159 6.71 1.47 2.56
CA LEU A 159 6.15 0.58 3.57
C LEU A 159 5.16 1.38 4.41
N VAL A 160 3.88 0.98 4.39
CA VAL A 160 2.82 1.55 5.21
C VAL A 160 2.42 0.53 6.27
N LEU A 161 2.48 0.92 7.55
CA LEU A 161 2.05 0.11 8.68
C LEU A 161 0.84 0.77 9.33
N VAL A 162 -0.25 0.01 9.48
CA VAL A 162 -1.52 0.48 10.03
C VAL A 162 -1.76 -0.18 11.39
N PRO A 163 -1.05 0.27 12.46
CA PRO A 163 -1.20 -0.32 13.78
C PRO A 163 -2.60 -0.07 14.35
N ARG A 164 -3.16 -1.10 15.01
CA ARG A 164 -4.40 -1.01 15.78
C ARG A 164 -4.19 -1.64 17.16
N GLU A 165 -4.14 -0.79 18.16
CA GLU A 165 -3.94 -1.16 19.56
C GLU A 165 -4.41 -0.04 20.49
N THR A 166 -4.89 -0.39 21.68
CA THR A 166 -5.27 0.54 22.74
C THR A 166 -5.17 -0.16 24.09
N PRO A 167 -4.41 0.41 25.09
CA PRO A 167 -3.45 1.51 24.97
C PRO A 167 -2.14 1.10 24.33
N TYR A 168 -1.29 2.05 23.93
CA TYR A 168 0.10 1.78 23.59
C TYR A 168 0.96 1.72 24.85
N ASN A 169 1.92 0.79 24.89
CA ASN A 169 3.00 0.79 25.87
C ASN A 169 4.29 1.40 25.29
N SER A 170 5.32 1.59 26.13
CA SER A 170 6.60 2.17 25.68
C SER A 170 7.28 1.37 24.59
N ILE A 171 7.23 0.02 24.64
CA ILE A 171 7.82 -0.86 23.62
C ILE A 171 7.14 -0.65 22.28
N HIS A 172 5.82 -0.48 22.25
CA HIS A 172 5.07 -0.19 21.03
C HIS A 172 5.54 1.13 20.41
N LEU A 173 5.65 2.19 21.22
CA LEU A 173 6.07 3.52 20.78
C LEU A 173 7.52 3.52 20.27
N GLU A 174 8.44 2.84 20.95
CA GLU A 174 9.83 2.70 20.53
C GLU A 174 9.93 1.96 19.17
N ASN A 175 9.19 0.87 19.01
CA ASN A 175 9.17 0.13 17.74
C ASN A 175 8.59 0.95 16.60
N MET A 176 7.52 1.73 16.83
CA MET A 176 6.97 2.67 15.84
C MET A 176 7.98 3.75 15.46
N LEU A 177 8.67 4.33 16.46
CA LEU A 177 9.73 5.32 16.22
C LEU A 177 10.86 4.74 15.36
N ARG A 178 11.36 3.56 15.71
CA ARG A 178 12.42 2.85 14.97
C ARG A 178 12.02 2.62 13.52
N LEU A 179 10.80 2.14 13.27
CA LEU A 179 10.32 1.89 11.92
C LEU A 179 10.10 3.17 11.12
N SER A 180 9.61 4.23 11.76
CA SER A 180 9.49 5.55 11.13
C SER A 180 10.84 6.11 10.72
N GLN A 181 11.86 5.99 11.56
CA GLN A 181 13.25 6.39 11.26
C GLN A 181 13.85 5.54 10.11
N ALA A 182 13.44 4.27 9.99
CA ALA A 182 13.84 3.40 8.88
C ALA A 182 13.09 3.69 7.57
N GLY A 183 12.14 4.64 7.54
CA GLY A 183 11.41 5.07 6.36
C GLY A 183 10.01 4.47 6.19
N ALA A 184 9.49 3.73 7.17
CA ALA A 184 8.11 3.28 7.16
C ALA A 184 7.14 4.41 7.53
N HIS A 185 5.98 4.44 6.86
CA HIS A 185 4.88 5.31 7.24
C HIS A 185 4.00 4.62 8.28
N ILE A 186 3.91 5.20 9.48
CA ILE A 186 3.04 4.70 10.55
C ILE A 186 1.71 5.45 10.48
N ILE A 187 0.64 4.75 10.11
CA ILE A 187 -0.71 5.31 9.98
C ILE A 187 -1.62 4.55 10.96
N PRO A 188 -1.77 5.00 12.21
CA PRO A 188 -2.64 4.32 13.17
C PRO A 188 -4.08 4.21 12.64
N ALA A 189 -4.78 3.12 12.97
CA ALA A 189 -6.18 2.92 12.64
C ALA A 189 -7.08 3.85 13.50
N SER A 190 -6.89 5.17 13.35
CA SER A 190 -7.52 6.24 14.11
C SER A 190 -8.14 7.25 13.13
N PRO A 191 -9.31 6.95 12.56
CA PRO A 191 -9.95 7.81 11.56
C PRO A 191 -10.42 9.13 12.16
N GLY A 192 -10.34 10.22 11.37
CA GLY A 192 -10.85 11.53 11.76
C GLY A 192 -12.35 11.68 11.50
N PHE A 193 -12.98 12.65 12.16
CA PHE A 193 -14.43 12.93 12.07
C PHE A 193 -14.77 14.24 11.36
N TYR A 194 -13.78 15.00 10.90
CA TYR A 194 -13.98 16.33 10.29
C TYR A 194 -14.90 16.31 9.05
N HIS A 195 -14.94 15.20 8.33
CA HIS A 195 -15.77 15.01 7.15
C HIS A 195 -17.22 14.59 7.48
N ARG A 196 -17.59 14.49 8.80
CA ARG A 196 -18.92 14.12 9.29
C ARG A 196 -19.44 12.81 8.66
N PRO A 197 -18.73 11.67 8.88
CA PRO A 197 -19.11 10.40 8.27
C PRO A 197 -20.51 9.98 8.73
N LYS A 198 -21.32 9.46 7.80
CA LYS A 198 -22.71 9.04 8.06
C LYS A 198 -22.82 7.56 8.44
N ASN A 199 -21.78 6.80 8.14
CA ASN A 199 -21.73 5.36 8.41
C ASN A 199 -20.28 4.91 8.61
N ILE A 200 -20.11 3.66 9.06
CA ILE A 200 -18.79 3.08 9.34
C ILE A 200 -17.91 3.03 8.09
N ASN A 201 -18.47 2.73 6.92
CA ASN A 201 -17.67 2.64 5.70
C ASN A 201 -17.04 4.00 5.33
N GLU A 202 -17.79 5.08 5.42
CA GLU A 202 -17.27 6.43 5.18
C GLU A 202 -16.15 6.79 6.17
N LEU A 203 -16.30 6.40 7.45
CA LEU A 203 -15.31 6.61 8.48
C LEU A 203 -14.01 5.82 8.18
N VAL A 204 -14.16 4.56 7.79
CA VAL A 204 -13.03 3.68 7.42
C VAL A 204 -12.36 4.16 6.15
N ASP A 205 -13.13 4.52 5.12
CA ASP A 205 -12.61 4.96 3.83
C ASP A 205 -11.75 6.22 3.94
N HIS A 206 -12.07 7.13 4.86
CA HIS A 206 -11.21 8.29 5.13
C HIS A 206 -9.77 7.89 5.47
N LEU A 207 -9.58 6.88 6.31
CA LEU A 207 -8.26 6.34 6.62
C LEU A 207 -7.66 5.58 5.44
N VAL A 208 -8.49 4.78 4.76
CA VAL A 208 -8.05 4.00 3.59
C VAL A 208 -7.51 4.90 2.49
N PHE A 209 -8.13 6.03 2.20
CA PHE A 209 -7.60 6.99 1.22
C PHE A 209 -6.24 7.55 1.65
N ARG A 210 -6.01 7.79 2.95
CA ARG A 210 -4.68 8.16 3.44
C ARG A 210 -3.64 7.07 3.22
N ILE A 211 -4.03 5.79 3.38
CA ILE A 211 -3.16 4.65 3.07
C ILE A 211 -2.81 4.65 1.57
N LEU A 212 -3.81 4.84 0.71
CA LEU A 212 -3.61 4.87 -0.75
C LEU A 212 -2.74 6.04 -1.20
N ASP A 213 -2.89 7.24 -0.61
CA ASP A 213 -2.02 8.40 -0.84
C ASP A 213 -0.55 8.03 -0.59
N HIS A 214 -0.26 7.43 0.58
CA HIS A 214 1.09 7.03 0.95
C HIS A 214 1.66 5.91 0.07
N LEU A 215 0.80 5.04 -0.46
CA LEU A 215 1.20 4.04 -1.46
C LEU A 215 1.35 4.63 -2.86
N GLY A 216 0.76 5.80 -3.13
CA GLY A 216 0.71 6.44 -4.45
C GLY A 216 -0.27 5.76 -5.40
N VAL A 217 -1.33 5.18 -4.85
CA VAL A 217 -2.45 4.62 -5.62
C VAL A 217 -3.50 5.72 -5.81
N PRO A 218 -3.83 6.11 -7.06
CA PRO A 218 -4.84 7.12 -7.31
C PRO A 218 -6.23 6.62 -6.87
N HIS A 219 -7.04 7.53 -6.33
CA HIS A 219 -8.42 7.26 -5.94
C HIS A 219 -9.31 8.50 -6.17
N SER A 220 -10.61 8.28 -6.36
CA SER A 220 -11.56 9.32 -6.78
C SER A 220 -12.10 10.21 -5.64
N GLN A 221 -11.83 9.87 -4.39
CA GLN A 221 -12.43 10.53 -3.23
C GLN A 221 -11.36 11.02 -2.25
N ALA A 222 -10.50 11.93 -2.70
CA ALA A 222 -9.72 12.73 -1.77
C ALA A 222 -10.62 13.83 -1.22
N THR A 223 -11.17 13.67 -0.03
CA THR A 223 -11.65 14.82 0.75
C THR A 223 -10.42 15.62 1.16
N GLN A 224 -9.89 16.43 0.24
CA GLN A 224 -8.84 17.37 0.58
C GLN A 224 -9.43 18.42 1.51
N TRP A 225 -8.78 18.61 2.64
CA TRP A 225 -9.12 19.72 3.52
C TRP A 225 -8.74 21.03 2.85
N THR A 226 -9.75 21.79 2.40
CA THR A 226 -9.56 23.08 1.71
C THR A 226 -9.58 24.27 2.69
N GLY A 227 -9.74 24.01 4.00
CA GLY A 227 -9.88 25.05 5.02
C GLY A 227 -11.33 25.29 5.44
N LEU A 228 -11.53 26.05 6.51
CA LEU A 228 -12.87 26.38 7.02
C LEU A 228 -13.60 27.41 6.12
N LYS A 229 -12.86 28.19 5.31
CA LYS A 229 -13.42 29.28 4.51
C LYS A 229 -14.23 28.84 3.29
N ASP A 230 -14.06 27.59 2.85
CA ASP A 230 -14.67 27.10 1.61
C ASP A 230 -15.95 26.27 1.85
N ARG A 231 -16.51 26.30 3.06
CA ARG A 231 -17.80 25.66 3.36
C ARG A 231 -18.93 26.69 3.23
N PRO A 232 -19.79 26.60 2.22
CA PRO A 232 -20.97 27.45 2.14
C PRO A 232 -21.90 27.12 3.33
N GLY A 233 -22.05 28.05 4.28
CA GLY A 233 -23.11 28.03 5.29
C GLY A 233 -22.70 27.79 6.75
N GLU A 234 -21.42 27.71 7.11
CA GLU A 234 -21.01 27.74 8.53
C GLU A 234 -20.35 29.10 8.88
N LEU A 235 -21.16 30.08 9.21
CA LEU A 235 -20.72 31.21 10.03
C LEU A 235 -20.46 30.66 11.44
N ILE A 236 -19.18 30.59 11.85
CA ILE A 236 -18.85 30.49 13.27
C ILE A 236 -19.22 31.86 13.83
N THR A 237 -20.40 32.00 14.39
CA THR A 237 -20.73 33.14 15.25
C THR A 237 -19.87 32.97 16.51
N THR A 238 -18.75 33.68 16.55
CA THR A 238 -18.12 34.00 17.83
C THR A 238 -19.08 34.93 18.56
N THR A 239 -19.87 34.39 19.48
CA THR A 239 -20.49 35.22 20.52
C THR A 239 -19.35 35.65 21.43
N GLU A 240 -18.92 36.89 21.26
CA GLU A 240 -18.21 37.61 22.29
C GLU A 240 -19.19 37.86 23.43
N ASP A 241 -18.95 37.22 24.56
CA ASP A 241 -19.45 37.62 25.89
C ASP A 241 -18.24 37.99 26.78
#